data_d1d741684ea5eb8567de593174d28e1e
#
_entry.id   d1d741684ea5eb8567de593174d28e1e
#
_cell.length_a   1.000
_cell.length_b   1.000
_cell.length_c   1.000
_cell.angle_alpha   90.00
_cell.angle_beta   90.00
_cell.angle_gamma   90.00
#
_symmetry.space_group_name_H-M   'P 1'
#
loop_
_entity.id
_entity.type
_entity.pdbx_description
1 polymer ?
#
loop_
_entity_poly.entity_id
_entity_poly.type
_entity_poly.pdbx_seq_one_letter_code
_entity_poly.pdbx_strand_id
1 'polypeptide(L)'
;RDLHSFPTRRSSDLNPTVEAEVTVKADGKAGELFTGTAIVPSGASTGQFEAVELRDRDDRFGGKGVQNAVKNIDEEIYPALEGVNGLNQRKVDAIMIDLDKTDNKEKLGANAILAVSMANMKACAKALNIPEYKYIGGITAEKMPIPMMNILNGGAHASNNIDVQEFMILPVGACCFKEGIRWCAEV
;
A
#
# COMPACT_ATOMS: atom_id res chain seq x y z
N ARG A 1 -13.02 -5.04 14.54
CA ARG A 1 -12.22 -4.84 15.73
C ARG A 1 -10.94 -5.65 15.84
N ASP A 2 -10.31 -6.06 14.86
CA ASP A 2 -9.00 -6.64 15.05
C ASP A 2 -8.12 -6.14 13.91
N LEU A 3 -7.25 -5.16 14.21
CA LEU A 3 -6.09 -4.88 13.41
C LEU A 3 -5.12 -6.02 13.69
N HIS A 4 -5.14 -7.05 12.85
CA HIS A 4 -4.12 -8.08 12.86
C HIS A 4 -3.12 -7.74 11.78
N SER A 5 -1.91 -7.42 12.19
CA SER A 5 -0.82 -7.26 11.26
C SER A 5 0.07 -8.49 11.30
N PHE A 6 0.23 -9.13 10.16
CA PHE A 6 1.11 -10.28 10.02
C PHE A 6 2.23 -9.95 9.04
N PRO A 7 3.50 -10.22 9.40
CA PRO A 7 4.57 -10.16 8.42
C PRO A 7 4.35 -11.27 7.39
N THR A 8 3.94 -10.90 6.19
CA THR A 8 3.80 -11.85 5.09
C THR A 8 5.05 -11.87 4.22
N ARG A 9 5.39 -13.06 3.74
CA ARG A 9 6.42 -13.23 2.74
C ARG A 9 5.80 -13.01 1.37
N ARG A 10 6.13 -11.93 0.71
CA ARG A 10 5.98 -11.79 -0.73
C ARG A 10 7.29 -11.39 -1.32
N SER A 11 7.54 -11.91 -2.46
CA SER A 11 8.57 -11.71 -3.45
C SER A 11 9.70 -12.73 -3.41
N SER A 12 10.37 -12.82 -4.53
CA SER A 12 11.59 -13.57 -4.75
C SER A 12 12.70 -13.31 -3.73
N ASP A 13 12.62 -12.22 -2.97
CA ASP A 13 13.68 -11.79 -2.06
C ASP A 13 13.51 -12.30 -0.62
N LEU A 14 12.40 -12.96 -0.31
CA LEU A 14 12.10 -13.52 1.01
C LEU A 14 12.17 -12.52 2.19
N ASN A 15 12.08 -11.23 1.91
CA ASN A 15 12.04 -10.21 2.96
C ASN A 15 10.63 -10.08 3.53
N PRO A 16 10.46 -9.89 4.85
CA PRO A 16 9.17 -9.62 5.46
C PRO A 16 8.55 -8.33 4.94
N THR A 17 7.22 -8.31 4.83
CA THR A 17 6.43 -7.12 4.54
C THR A 17 5.29 -6.99 5.54
N VAL A 18 4.67 -5.80 5.61
CA VAL A 18 3.54 -5.53 6.49
C VAL A 18 2.24 -5.85 5.77
N GLU A 19 1.38 -6.64 6.41
CA GLU A 19 -0.02 -6.79 6.07
C GLU A 19 -0.86 -6.27 7.22
N ALA A 20 -1.86 -5.43 6.94
CA ALA A 20 -2.83 -4.97 7.92
C ALA A 20 -4.24 -5.41 7.53
N GLU A 21 -5.02 -5.76 8.54
CA GLU A 21 -6.44 -6.04 8.45
C GLU A 21 -7.23 -4.99 9.24
N VAL A 22 -8.20 -4.35 8.61
CA VAL A 22 -9.09 -3.38 9.25
C VAL A 22 -10.54 -3.85 9.13
N THR A 23 -11.24 -3.90 10.26
CA THR A 23 -12.65 -4.23 10.31
C THR A 23 -13.48 -3.01 10.68
N VAL A 24 -14.45 -2.67 9.84
CA VAL A 24 -15.44 -1.61 10.09
C VAL A 24 -16.80 -2.20 10.39
N LYS A 25 -17.54 -1.56 11.30
CA LYS A 25 -18.92 -1.92 11.64
C LYS A 25 -19.85 -0.95 10.94
N ALA A 26 -20.86 -1.45 10.21
CA ALA A 26 -21.86 -0.60 9.60
C ALA A 26 -22.92 -0.19 10.64
N ASP A 27 -23.14 1.12 10.80
CA ASP A 27 -24.23 1.64 11.60
C ASP A 27 -25.57 1.36 10.89
N GLY A 28 -26.53 0.81 11.62
CA GLY A 28 -27.89 0.55 11.11
C GLY A 28 -28.12 -0.84 10.45
N LYS A 29 -27.07 -1.60 10.19
CA LYS A 29 -27.18 -3.03 9.83
C LYS A 29 -26.72 -3.85 11.02
N ALA A 30 -27.65 -4.38 11.80
CA ALA A 30 -27.49 -5.17 13.04
C ALA A 30 -26.10 -5.79 13.29
N GLY A 31 -25.06 -4.96 13.46
CA GLY A 31 -23.73 -5.41 13.80
C GLY A 31 -22.89 -6.02 12.66
N GLU A 32 -23.28 -5.83 11.39
CA GLU A 32 -22.52 -6.36 10.24
C GLU A 32 -21.10 -5.78 10.19
N LEU A 33 -20.12 -6.68 10.10
CA LEU A 33 -18.70 -6.37 10.07
C LEU A 33 -18.13 -6.54 8.66
N PHE A 34 -17.33 -5.61 8.22
CA PHE A 34 -16.67 -5.64 6.92
C PHE A 34 -15.16 -5.50 7.09
N THR A 35 -14.44 -6.47 6.58
CA THR A 35 -12.98 -6.55 6.74
C THR A 35 -12.26 -6.27 5.42
N GLY A 36 -11.31 -5.37 5.46
CA GLY A 36 -10.37 -5.09 4.39
C GLY A 36 -8.95 -5.48 4.78
N THR A 37 -8.20 -6.05 3.85
CA THR A 37 -6.81 -6.47 4.06
C THR A 37 -5.91 -5.82 3.01
N ALA A 38 -4.77 -5.32 3.43
CA ALA A 38 -3.78 -4.73 2.53
C ALA A 38 -2.36 -5.13 2.90
N ILE A 39 -1.56 -5.41 1.88
CA ILE A 39 -0.13 -5.74 1.99
C ILE A 39 0.65 -4.60 1.37
N VAL A 40 1.72 -4.16 2.03
CA VAL A 40 2.62 -3.12 1.54
C VAL A 40 3.97 -3.76 1.21
N PRO A 41 4.25 -4.02 -0.08
CA PRO A 41 5.53 -4.56 -0.50
C PRO A 41 6.65 -3.53 -0.36
N SER A 42 7.87 -4.01 -0.19
CA SER A 42 9.08 -3.19 -0.18
C SER A 42 9.48 -2.74 -1.57
N GLY A 43 10.00 -1.51 -1.68
CA GLY A 43 10.67 -1.03 -2.88
C GLY A 43 12.09 -1.60 -3.02
N ALA A 44 12.61 -1.68 -4.25
CA ALA A 44 13.97 -2.13 -4.52
C ALA A 44 15.02 -1.03 -4.27
N SER A 45 14.65 0.23 -4.38
CA SER A 45 15.50 1.40 -4.14
C SER A 45 14.79 2.42 -3.27
N THR A 46 15.54 3.28 -2.60
CA THR A 46 15.00 4.36 -1.78
C THR A 46 15.55 5.70 -2.25
N GLY A 47 14.67 6.69 -2.41
CA GLY A 47 15.03 8.08 -2.69
C GLY A 47 15.29 8.87 -1.40
N GLN A 48 16.05 9.94 -1.52
CA GLN A 48 16.39 10.81 -0.37
C GLN A 48 15.16 11.43 0.31
N PHE A 49 14.09 11.67 -0.44
CA PHE A 49 12.87 12.33 0.02
C PHE A 49 11.69 11.38 0.19
N GLU A 50 11.91 10.08 0.07
CA GLU A 50 10.88 9.09 0.32
C GLU A 50 10.55 8.95 1.79
N ALA A 51 9.30 8.62 2.09
CA ALA A 51 8.90 8.24 3.44
C ALA A 51 9.59 6.94 3.86
N VAL A 52 9.91 6.84 5.15
CA VAL A 52 10.70 5.73 5.68
C VAL A 52 9.88 4.46 5.74
N GLU A 53 10.33 3.42 5.04
CA GLU A 53 9.91 2.06 5.31
C GLU A 53 10.57 1.59 6.61
N LEU A 54 9.80 1.44 7.68
CA LEU A 54 10.35 1.06 8.98
C LEU A 54 10.80 -0.40 8.97
N ARG A 55 12.09 -0.61 9.26
CA ARG A 55 12.74 -1.91 9.39
C ARG A 55 13.34 -2.06 10.78
N ASP A 56 13.37 -3.30 11.30
CA ASP A 56 13.78 -3.57 12.68
C ASP A 56 15.28 -3.32 12.91
N ARG A 57 16.11 -3.50 11.87
CA ARG A 57 17.57 -3.33 11.91
C ARG A 57 18.25 -4.23 12.95
N ASP A 58 17.60 -5.34 13.30
CA ASP A 58 18.13 -6.40 14.15
C ASP A 58 18.82 -7.50 13.33
N ASP A 59 19.25 -8.59 13.98
CA ASP A 59 19.94 -9.71 13.29
C ASP A 59 18.99 -10.55 12.42
N ARG A 60 17.66 -10.41 12.58
CA ARG A 60 16.67 -11.19 11.83
C ARG A 60 16.52 -10.65 10.42
N PHE A 61 16.45 -11.53 9.45
CA PHE A 61 16.31 -11.19 8.02
C PHE A 61 17.35 -10.18 7.51
N GLY A 62 18.56 -10.19 8.11
CA GLY A 62 19.60 -9.22 7.77
C GLY A 62 19.19 -7.77 8.04
N GLY A 63 18.47 -7.53 9.13
CA GLY A 63 17.97 -6.19 9.52
C GLY A 63 16.69 -5.75 8.82
N LYS A 64 16.09 -6.62 7.97
CA LYS A 64 14.90 -6.28 7.17
C LYS A 64 13.58 -6.75 7.81
N GLY A 65 13.57 -7.07 9.09
CA GLY A 65 12.37 -7.36 9.86
C GLY A 65 11.40 -6.16 9.87
N VAL A 66 10.12 -6.40 10.19
CA VAL A 66 9.05 -5.38 10.24
C VAL A 66 8.24 -5.44 11.53
N GLN A 67 8.78 -6.06 12.59
CA GLN A 67 8.06 -6.23 13.86
C GLN A 67 7.76 -4.89 14.54
N ASN A 68 8.65 -3.91 14.42
CA ASN A 68 8.42 -2.57 14.97
C ASN A 68 7.24 -1.87 14.23
N ALA A 69 7.14 -2.02 12.92
CA ALA A 69 6.00 -1.49 12.16
C ALA A 69 4.69 -2.18 12.55
N VAL A 70 4.71 -3.50 12.74
CA VAL A 70 3.57 -4.30 13.24
C VAL A 70 3.16 -3.82 14.63
N LYS A 71 4.11 -3.69 15.54
CA LYS A 71 3.88 -3.20 16.89
C LYS A 71 3.26 -1.79 16.90
N ASN A 72 3.74 -0.90 16.04
CA ASN A 72 3.19 0.45 15.90
C ASN A 72 1.72 0.42 15.43
N ILE A 73 1.34 -0.55 14.58
CA ILE A 73 -0.06 -0.72 14.18
C ILE A 73 -0.91 -1.11 15.40
N ASP A 74 -0.47 -2.08 16.17
CA ASP A 74 -1.25 -2.64 17.27
C ASP A 74 -1.31 -1.71 18.50
N GLU A 75 -0.19 -1.06 18.85
CA GLU A 75 -0.06 -0.30 20.08
C GLU A 75 -0.34 1.21 19.92
N GLU A 76 -0.09 1.78 18.75
CA GLU A 76 -0.21 3.23 18.51
C GLU A 76 -1.38 3.56 17.57
N ILE A 77 -1.44 2.92 16.39
CA ILE A 77 -2.42 3.26 15.35
C ILE A 77 -3.81 2.74 15.73
N TYR A 78 -3.92 1.48 16.14
CA TYR A 78 -5.21 0.88 16.50
C TYR A 78 -5.96 1.68 17.57
N PRO A 79 -5.36 2.03 18.73
CA PRO A 79 -6.07 2.79 19.75
C PRO A 79 -6.49 4.19 19.26
N ALA A 80 -5.70 4.81 18.39
CA ALA A 80 -6.01 6.14 17.84
C ALA A 80 -7.16 6.12 16.82
N LEU A 81 -7.39 5.00 16.16
CA LEU A 81 -8.44 4.82 15.16
C LEU A 81 -9.69 4.14 15.68
N GLU A 82 -9.67 3.59 16.91
CA GLU A 82 -10.85 2.94 17.48
C GLU A 82 -12.03 3.91 17.57
N GLY A 83 -13.18 3.52 16.98
CA GLY A 83 -14.38 4.33 16.93
C GLY A 83 -14.37 5.47 15.91
N VAL A 84 -13.31 5.63 15.14
CA VAL A 84 -13.26 6.60 14.04
C VAL A 84 -14.15 6.15 12.88
N ASN A 85 -14.86 7.09 12.26
CA ASN A 85 -15.62 6.79 11.05
C ASN A 85 -14.69 6.48 9.87
N GLY A 86 -14.59 5.21 9.48
CA GLY A 86 -13.73 4.72 8.40
C GLY A 86 -14.05 5.31 7.03
N LEU A 87 -15.30 5.74 6.78
CA LEU A 87 -15.68 6.38 5.52
C LEU A 87 -15.00 7.75 5.32
N ASN A 88 -14.54 8.38 6.40
CA ASN A 88 -13.76 9.61 6.30
C ASN A 88 -12.26 9.28 6.19
N GLN A 89 -11.85 8.76 5.02
CA GLN A 89 -10.47 8.36 4.75
C GLN A 89 -9.46 9.46 5.09
N ARG A 90 -9.77 10.71 4.74
CA ARG A 90 -8.86 11.85 5.04
C ARG A 90 -8.63 12.01 6.54
N LYS A 91 -9.67 11.80 7.36
CA LYS A 91 -9.54 11.87 8.81
C LYS A 91 -8.73 10.70 9.36
N VAL A 92 -8.94 9.50 8.85
CA VAL A 92 -8.16 8.30 9.20
C VAL A 92 -6.68 8.54 8.92
N ASP A 93 -6.35 8.99 7.71
CA ASP A 93 -4.97 9.27 7.30
C ASP A 93 -4.36 10.41 8.12
N ALA A 94 -5.10 11.50 8.36
CA ALA A 94 -4.63 12.63 9.16
C ALA A 94 -4.29 12.22 10.61
N ILE A 95 -5.12 11.38 11.25
CA ILE A 95 -4.84 10.87 12.60
C ILE A 95 -3.51 10.12 12.63
N MET A 96 -3.23 9.25 11.65
CA MET A 96 -1.98 8.50 11.60
C MET A 96 -0.77 9.41 11.34
N ILE A 97 -0.92 10.41 10.46
CA ILE A 97 0.12 11.41 10.18
C ILE A 97 0.40 12.26 11.42
N ASP A 98 -0.64 12.71 12.10
CA ASP A 98 -0.52 13.51 13.34
C ASP A 98 0.07 12.70 14.51
N LEU A 99 -0.12 11.38 14.51
CA LEU A 99 0.46 10.47 15.49
C LEU A 99 1.95 10.24 15.24
N ASP A 100 2.36 10.16 13.97
CA ASP A 100 3.77 10.03 13.57
C ASP A 100 4.55 11.31 13.88
N LYS A 101 4.06 12.46 13.49
CA LYS A 101 4.66 13.81 13.70
C LYS A 101 6.02 14.03 13.04
N THR A 102 6.48 13.13 12.17
CA THR A 102 7.72 13.29 11.44
C THR A 102 7.43 13.58 9.96
N ASP A 103 8.31 14.32 9.29
CA ASP A 103 8.12 14.68 7.89
C ASP A 103 8.14 13.45 6.98
N ASN A 104 9.00 12.48 7.32
CA ASN A 104 9.28 11.28 6.52
C ASN A 104 8.64 10.00 7.07
N LYS A 105 7.74 10.07 8.05
CA LYS A 105 7.03 8.92 8.65
C LYS A 105 7.95 7.90 9.34
N GLU A 106 9.07 8.36 9.89
CA GLU A 106 10.07 7.46 10.49
C GLU A 106 9.67 6.88 11.84
N LYS A 107 8.73 7.52 12.58
CA LYS A 107 8.27 7.04 13.88
C LYS A 107 7.41 5.79 13.74
N LEU A 108 6.33 5.87 12.98
CA LEU A 108 5.39 4.75 12.80
C LEU A 108 5.81 3.83 11.66
N GLY A 109 6.42 4.38 10.64
CA GLY A 109 6.74 3.72 9.39
C GLY A 109 5.69 3.96 8.31
N ALA A 110 6.13 4.38 7.12
CA ALA A 110 5.25 4.54 5.98
C ALA A 110 4.54 3.24 5.59
N ASN A 111 5.20 2.10 5.75
CA ASN A 111 4.64 0.77 5.54
C ASN A 111 3.47 0.48 6.49
N ALA A 112 3.58 0.82 7.78
CA ALA A 112 2.49 0.66 8.76
C ALA A 112 1.30 1.56 8.41
N ILE A 113 1.55 2.86 8.19
CA ILE A 113 0.51 3.85 7.87
C ILE A 113 -0.22 3.46 6.57
N LEU A 114 0.52 3.12 5.52
CA LEU A 114 -0.07 2.78 4.22
C LEU A 114 -0.87 1.48 4.28
N ALA A 115 -0.39 0.46 5.00
CA ALA A 115 -1.12 -0.81 5.17
C ALA A 115 -2.49 -0.58 5.80
N VAL A 116 -2.56 0.19 6.89
CA VAL A 116 -3.82 0.51 7.57
C VAL A 116 -4.73 1.38 6.71
N SER A 117 -4.19 2.42 6.06
CA SER A 117 -4.95 3.30 5.16
C SER A 117 -5.63 2.51 4.02
N MET A 118 -4.87 1.64 3.35
CA MET A 118 -5.40 0.80 2.27
C MET A 118 -6.40 -0.24 2.78
N ALA A 119 -6.15 -0.85 3.93
CA ALA A 119 -7.06 -1.83 4.53
C ALA A 119 -8.39 -1.18 4.92
N ASN A 120 -8.37 0.04 5.51
CA ASN A 120 -9.57 0.82 5.80
C ASN A 120 -10.37 1.12 4.54
N MET A 121 -9.73 1.60 3.48
CA MET A 121 -10.37 1.87 2.19
C MET A 121 -11.09 0.62 1.65
N LYS A 122 -10.44 -0.53 1.68
CA LYS A 122 -11.02 -1.81 1.23
C LYS A 122 -12.19 -2.26 2.09
N ALA A 123 -12.11 -2.12 3.42
CA ALA A 123 -13.20 -2.42 4.34
C ALA A 123 -14.43 -1.55 4.05
N CYS A 124 -14.21 -0.25 3.84
CA CYS A 124 -15.27 0.71 3.53
C CYS A 124 -15.91 0.46 2.15
N ALA A 125 -15.11 0.15 1.14
CA ALA A 125 -15.63 -0.22 -0.18
C ALA A 125 -16.55 -1.46 -0.11
N LYS A 126 -16.15 -2.48 0.67
CA LYS A 126 -16.99 -3.65 0.94
C LYS A 126 -18.27 -3.29 1.70
N ALA A 127 -18.18 -2.44 2.73
CA ALA A 127 -19.35 -1.99 3.50
C ALA A 127 -20.38 -1.25 2.65
N LEU A 128 -19.92 -0.49 1.67
CA LEU A 128 -20.77 0.20 0.70
C LEU A 128 -21.21 -0.69 -0.48
N ASN A 129 -20.67 -1.90 -0.59
CA ASN A 129 -20.88 -2.83 -1.71
C ASN A 129 -20.56 -2.20 -3.07
N ILE A 130 -19.43 -1.48 -3.14
CA ILE A 130 -18.93 -0.88 -4.39
C ILE A 130 -17.49 -1.35 -4.66
N PRO A 131 -17.08 -1.45 -5.92
CA PRO A 131 -15.70 -1.79 -6.28
C PRO A 131 -14.70 -0.75 -5.77
N GLU A 132 -13.50 -1.19 -5.38
CA GLU A 132 -12.44 -0.32 -4.84
C GLU A 132 -12.11 0.86 -5.76
N TYR A 133 -12.02 0.62 -7.08
CA TYR A 133 -11.74 1.69 -8.04
C TYR A 133 -12.83 2.78 -8.09
N LYS A 134 -14.10 2.41 -7.85
CA LYS A 134 -15.20 3.38 -7.74
C LYS A 134 -15.19 4.10 -6.39
N TYR A 135 -14.82 3.41 -5.33
CA TYR A 135 -14.68 4.04 -4.02
C TYR A 135 -13.61 5.14 -4.03
N ILE A 136 -12.46 4.88 -4.67
CA ILE A 136 -11.36 5.84 -4.78
C ILE A 136 -11.66 6.93 -5.82
N GLY A 137 -12.09 6.53 -7.02
CA GLY A 137 -12.20 7.42 -8.19
C GLY A 137 -13.57 8.08 -8.34
N GLY A 138 -14.55 7.70 -7.52
CA GLY A 138 -15.92 8.20 -7.61
C GLY A 138 -16.71 7.65 -8.80
N ILE A 139 -17.88 8.24 -9.05
CA ILE A 139 -18.83 7.76 -10.07
C ILE A 139 -18.31 7.86 -11.50
N THR A 140 -17.32 8.71 -11.75
CA THR A 140 -16.71 8.92 -13.06
C THR A 140 -15.51 8.03 -13.36
N ALA A 141 -15.14 7.15 -12.43
CA ALA A 141 -14.02 6.21 -12.59
C ALA A 141 -14.39 5.05 -13.52
N GLU A 142 -14.42 5.31 -14.83
CA GLU A 142 -14.83 4.34 -15.85
C GLU A 142 -13.74 4.05 -16.90
N LYS A 143 -12.64 4.83 -16.89
CA LYS A 143 -11.57 4.69 -17.87
C LYS A 143 -10.41 3.90 -17.29
N MET A 144 -10.01 2.85 -17.99
CA MET A 144 -8.74 2.18 -17.72
C MET A 144 -7.57 3.10 -18.07
N PRO A 145 -6.52 3.19 -17.26
CA PRO A 145 -5.32 3.93 -17.61
C PRO A 145 -4.60 3.28 -18.78
N ILE A 146 -3.85 4.07 -19.54
CA ILE A 146 -2.91 3.53 -20.52
C ILE A 146 -1.83 2.76 -19.75
N PRO A 147 -1.55 1.49 -20.07
CA PRO A 147 -0.52 0.74 -19.37
C PRO A 147 0.85 1.38 -19.61
N MET A 148 1.65 1.45 -18.55
CA MET A 148 3.05 1.84 -18.61
C MET A 148 3.88 0.63 -18.21
N MET A 149 4.75 0.17 -19.12
CA MET A 149 5.51 -1.04 -18.93
C MET A 149 7.01 -0.75 -18.97
N ASN A 150 7.71 -1.20 -17.94
CA ASN A 150 9.16 -1.16 -17.88
C ASN A 150 9.75 -2.26 -18.75
N ILE A 151 10.59 -1.88 -19.72
CA ILE A 151 11.20 -2.80 -20.69
C ILE A 151 12.65 -3.06 -20.38
N LEU A 152 13.39 -2.04 -19.95
CA LEU A 152 14.81 -2.15 -19.61
C LEU A 152 15.08 -1.52 -18.25
N ASN A 153 15.88 -2.20 -17.45
CA ASN A 153 16.35 -1.71 -16.17
C ASN A 153 17.86 -1.53 -16.18
N GLY A 154 18.34 -0.52 -15.47
CA GLY A 154 19.75 -0.25 -15.24
C GLY A 154 19.99 0.38 -13.87
N GLY A 155 21.13 1.01 -13.66
CA GLY A 155 21.48 1.66 -12.40
C GLY A 155 21.37 0.69 -11.21
N ALA A 156 20.68 1.12 -10.15
CA ALA A 156 20.48 0.30 -8.95
C ALA A 156 19.50 -0.87 -9.12
N HIS A 157 18.74 -0.92 -10.22
CA HIS A 157 17.70 -1.92 -10.47
C HIS A 157 18.19 -3.14 -11.26
N ALA A 158 19.41 -3.11 -11.78
CA ALA A 158 19.99 -4.23 -12.53
C ALA A 158 21.52 -4.28 -12.43
N SER A 159 22.09 -5.48 -12.52
CA SER A 159 23.54 -5.71 -12.49
C SER A 159 24.16 -5.62 -13.89
N ASN A 160 23.88 -4.53 -14.62
CA ASN A 160 24.43 -4.27 -15.95
C ASN A 160 25.13 -2.89 -16.00
N ASN A 161 25.62 -2.49 -17.18
CA ASN A 161 26.37 -1.25 -17.39
C ASN A 161 25.49 -0.08 -17.86
N ILE A 162 24.18 -0.16 -17.71
CA ILE A 162 23.24 0.89 -18.10
C ILE A 162 23.08 1.87 -16.94
N ASP A 163 23.44 3.13 -17.14
CA ASP A 163 23.33 4.17 -16.10
C ASP A 163 21.91 4.66 -15.88
N VAL A 164 21.02 4.51 -16.87
CA VAL A 164 19.60 4.88 -16.77
C VAL A 164 18.83 3.79 -16.02
N GLN A 165 18.12 4.17 -14.98
CA GLN A 165 17.45 3.26 -14.06
C GLN A 165 16.34 2.45 -14.72
N GLU A 166 15.50 3.09 -15.55
CA GLU A 166 14.33 2.47 -16.18
C GLU A 166 14.03 3.09 -17.54
N PHE A 167 13.62 2.23 -18.49
CA PHE A 167 13.02 2.65 -19.75
C PHE A 167 11.62 2.09 -19.85
N MET A 168 10.64 2.98 -19.94
CA MET A 168 9.23 2.62 -19.96
C MET A 168 8.59 2.95 -21.31
N ILE A 169 7.64 2.13 -21.73
CA ILE A 169 6.81 2.38 -22.92
C ILE A 169 5.36 2.56 -22.54
N LEU A 170 4.66 3.41 -23.27
CA LEU A 170 3.23 3.67 -23.14
C LEU A 170 2.56 3.54 -24.52
N PRO A 171 1.69 2.54 -24.72
CA PRO A 171 1.03 2.29 -26.01
C PRO A 171 -0.18 3.22 -26.20
N VAL A 172 0.06 4.52 -26.34
CA VAL A 172 -1.00 5.57 -26.40
C VAL A 172 -1.94 5.45 -27.61
N GLY A 173 -1.53 4.76 -28.69
CA GLY A 173 -2.35 4.55 -29.87
C GLY A 173 -3.20 3.29 -29.84
N ALA A 174 -3.13 2.46 -28.80
CA ALA A 174 -3.91 1.23 -28.73
C ALA A 174 -5.41 1.53 -28.57
N CYS A 175 -6.24 0.79 -29.29
CA CYS A 175 -7.71 0.99 -29.29
C CYS A 175 -8.38 0.54 -27.96
N CYS A 176 -7.72 -0.31 -27.17
CA CYS A 176 -8.19 -0.78 -25.89
C CYS A 176 -7.03 -1.25 -25.02
N PHE A 177 -7.29 -1.43 -23.71
CA PHE A 177 -6.29 -1.87 -22.74
C PHE A 177 -5.61 -3.20 -23.11
N LYS A 178 -6.42 -4.20 -23.56
CA LYS A 178 -5.90 -5.50 -23.99
C LYS A 178 -4.89 -5.37 -25.13
N GLU A 179 -5.19 -4.54 -26.11
CA GLU A 179 -4.30 -4.27 -27.25
C GLU A 179 -3.02 -3.56 -26.79
N GLY A 180 -3.15 -2.60 -25.87
CA GLY A 180 -1.99 -1.93 -25.28
C GLY A 180 -1.06 -2.90 -24.55
N ILE A 181 -1.60 -3.81 -23.74
CA ILE A 181 -0.79 -4.86 -23.09
C ILE A 181 -0.12 -5.78 -24.12
N ARG A 182 -0.83 -6.17 -25.18
CA ARG A 182 -0.25 -6.99 -26.25
C ARG A 182 0.95 -6.30 -26.90
N TRP A 183 0.82 -5.02 -27.25
CA TRP A 183 1.95 -4.26 -27.82
C TRP A 183 3.15 -4.19 -26.86
N CYS A 184 2.89 -3.93 -25.59
CA CYS A 184 3.96 -3.91 -24.59
C CYS A 184 4.68 -5.26 -24.42
N ALA A 185 3.96 -6.37 -24.61
CA ALA A 185 4.52 -7.72 -24.51
C ALA A 185 5.29 -8.16 -25.77
N GLU A 186 5.05 -7.52 -26.91
CA GLU A 186 5.71 -7.80 -28.19
C GLU A 186 7.01 -6.99 -28.38
N VAL A 187 7.22 -5.91 -27.63
CA VAL A 187 8.43 -5.10 -27.66
C VAL A 187 9.55 -5.75 -26.83
#